data_f29399d7c9ad28e4bd7363dadb927974
#
_entry.id   f29399d7c9ad28e4bd7363dadb927974
#
_cell.length_a   1.000
_cell.length_b   1.000
_cell.length_c   1.000
_cell.angle_alpha   90.00
_cell.angle_beta   90.00
_cell.angle_gamma   90.00
#
_symmetry.space_group_name_H-M   'P 1'
#
loop_
_entity.id
_entity.type
_entity.pdbx_description
1 polymer ?
#
loop_
_entity_poly.entity_id
_entity_poly.type
_entity_poly.pdbx_seq_one_letter_code
_entity_poly.pdbx_strand_id
1 'polypeptide(L)'
;MNPEAFFRQLDERGKKMGVRFGPQPLMSNSRKAMEGGEFAKEHGKYKAYHEAVFRAFFTYCRDIGDRAVILEIARGVGLDTVALTTALERSIYLPRLQATTKNAKTNGFSAAPTFVIEGYGSVSGAQPIDTFRKILRGVEKVTNPEPLATMN
;
A
#
# COMPACT_ATOMS: atom_id res chain seq x y z
N MET A 1 -13.08 -11.06 15.16
CA MET A 1 -12.74 -11.79 13.90
C MET A 1 -11.57 -12.70 14.21
N ASN A 2 -11.63 -13.99 13.85
CA ASN A 2 -10.51 -14.92 14.05
C ASN A 2 -9.41 -14.61 13.01
N PRO A 3 -8.19 -14.21 13.43
CA PRO A 3 -7.10 -13.84 12.51
C PRO A 3 -6.72 -14.95 11.54
N GLU A 4 -6.68 -16.20 12.01
CA GLU A 4 -6.33 -17.36 11.17
C GLU A 4 -7.36 -17.59 10.04
N ALA A 5 -8.65 -17.49 10.35
CA ALA A 5 -9.70 -17.60 9.36
C ALA A 5 -9.63 -16.47 8.32
N PHE A 6 -9.29 -15.26 8.76
CA PHE A 6 -9.11 -14.10 7.89
C PHE A 6 -7.95 -14.31 6.91
N PHE A 7 -6.75 -14.68 7.39
CA PHE A 7 -5.58 -14.90 6.53
C PHE A 7 -5.78 -16.09 5.59
N ARG A 8 -6.46 -17.16 6.02
CA ARG A 8 -6.81 -18.27 5.14
C ARG A 8 -7.71 -17.82 3.98
N GLN A 9 -8.73 -17.01 4.25
CA GLN A 9 -9.60 -16.46 3.20
C GLN A 9 -8.82 -15.54 2.24
N LEU A 10 -7.86 -14.76 2.76
CA LEU A 10 -6.98 -13.95 1.92
C LEU A 10 -6.11 -14.81 1.01
N ASP A 11 -5.51 -15.91 1.53
CA ASP A 11 -4.68 -16.81 0.71
C ASP A 11 -5.52 -17.50 -0.38
N GLU A 12 -6.73 -17.95 -0.07
CA GLU A 12 -7.63 -18.55 -1.06
C GLU A 12 -7.99 -17.57 -2.20
N ARG A 13 -8.24 -16.31 -1.86
CA ARG A 13 -8.48 -15.27 -2.87
C ARG A 13 -7.22 -14.93 -3.65
N GLY A 14 -6.10 -14.78 -2.95
CA GLY A 14 -4.81 -14.43 -3.53
C GLY A 14 -4.30 -15.48 -4.51
N LYS A 15 -4.47 -16.77 -4.22
CA LYS A 15 -4.09 -17.89 -5.11
C LYS A 15 -4.61 -17.73 -6.52
N LYS A 16 -5.86 -17.28 -6.66
CA LYS A 16 -6.49 -17.04 -7.97
C LYS A 16 -5.83 -15.92 -8.76
N MET A 17 -5.05 -15.07 -8.09
CA MET A 17 -4.36 -13.92 -8.65
C MET A 17 -2.82 -14.09 -8.64
N GLY A 18 -2.33 -15.28 -8.30
CA GLY A 18 -0.89 -15.54 -8.17
C GLY A 18 -0.24 -14.95 -6.93
N VAL A 19 -1.04 -14.53 -5.93
CA VAL A 19 -0.56 -13.96 -4.67
C VAL A 19 -0.74 -14.98 -3.55
N ARG A 20 0.27 -15.11 -2.68
CA ARG A 20 0.24 -16.01 -1.53
C ARG A 20 0.27 -15.20 -0.23
N PHE A 21 -0.63 -15.59 0.70
CA PHE A 21 -0.66 -15.05 2.04
C PHE A 21 -0.32 -16.15 3.04
N GLY A 22 0.70 -15.91 3.87
CA GLY A 22 1.04 -16.80 4.97
C GLY A 22 0.10 -16.63 6.17
N PRO A 23 0.18 -17.54 7.14
CA PRO A 23 -0.58 -17.46 8.38
C PRO A 23 0.05 -16.41 9.31
N GLN A 24 -0.17 -15.11 9.02
CA GLN A 24 0.48 -14.03 9.74
C GLN A 24 0.11 -13.99 11.23
N PRO A 25 1.03 -14.34 12.13
CA PRO A 25 0.76 -14.41 13.58
C PRO A 25 1.00 -13.08 14.28
N LEU A 26 1.61 -12.09 13.60
CA LEU A 26 2.16 -10.89 14.20
C LEU A 26 1.66 -9.63 13.51
N MET A 27 1.25 -8.64 14.31
CA MET A 27 1.03 -7.27 13.86
C MET A 27 2.32 -6.47 14.03
N SER A 28 3.12 -6.39 12.99
CA SER A 28 4.38 -5.63 13.01
C SER A 28 4.15 -4.12 13.10
N ASN A 29 5.04 -3.43 13.82
CA ASN A 29 5.11 -1.98 13.74
C ASN A 29 5.79 -1.57 12.41
N SER A 30 5.01 -1.18 11.43
CA SER A 30 5.49 -0.87 10.08
C SER A 30 6.26 0.45 9.93
N ARG A 31 6.44 1.25 11.01
CA ARG A 31 7.06 2.57 10.92
C ARG A 31 8.44 2.55 10.28
N LYS A 32 9.34 1.67 10.73
CA LYS A 32 10.70 1.56 10.15
C LYS A 32 10.67 1.10 8.69
N ALA A 33 9.73 0.21 8.34
CA ALA A 33 9.53 -0.21 6.95
C ALA A 33 9.08 0.98 6.07
N MET A 34 8.21 1.84 6.58
CA MET A 34 7.79 3.05 5.87
C MET A 34 8.91 4.08 5.75
N GLU A 35 9.72 4.30 6.79
CA GLU A 35 10.91 5.17 6.73
C GLU A 35 11.91 4.63 5.69
N GLY A 36 12.14 3.32 5.66
CA GLY A 36 12.95 2.67 4.61
C GLY A 36 12.35 2.84 3.21
N GLY A 37 11.03 2.91 3.09
CA GLY A 37 10.33 3.22 1.85
C GLY A 37 10.63 4.63 1.33
N GLU A 38 10.63 5.64 2.21
CA GLU A 38 11.01 7.01 1.85
C GLU A 38 12.49 7.10 1.45
N PHE A 39 13.38 6.40 2.17
CA PHE A 39 14.78 6.26 1.77
C PHE A 39 14.92 5.63 0.39
N ALA A 40 14.21 4.52 0.15
CA ALA A 40 14.24 3.83 -1.13
C ALA A 40 13.72 4.70 -2.29
N LYS A 41 12.75 5.58 -2.02
CA LYS A 41 12.20 6.53 -2.98
C LYS A 41 13.25 7.54 -3.45
N GLU A 42 14.03 8.09 -2.55
CA GLU A 42 15.12 9.02 -2.87
C GLU A 42 16.25 8.36 -3.68
N HIS A 43 16.38 7.02 -3.57
CA HIS A 43 17.38 6.23 -4.30
C HIS A 43 16.82 5.51 -5.54
N GLY A 44 15.61 5.85 -6.00
CA GLY A 44 15.00 5.24 -7.18
C GLY A 44 14.66 3.75 -7.07
N LYS A 45 14.59 3.22 -5.83
CA LYS A 45 14.36 1.79 -5.54
C LYS A 45 13.02 1.53 -4.85
N TYR A 46 12.12 2.52 -4.79
CA TYR A 46 10.88 2.42 -4.03
C TYR A 46 10.03 1.19 -4.41
N LYS A 47 9.79 0.97 -5.71
CA LYS A 47 8.95 -0.14 -6.16
C LYS A 47 9.50 -1.49 -5.70
N ALA A 48 10.78 -1.75 -5.94
CA ALA A 48 11.42 -3.01 -5.56
C ALA A 48 11.41 -3.22 -4.04
N TYR A 49 11.72 -2.16 -3.27
CA TYR A 49 11.70 -2.20 -1.82
C TYR A 49 10.29 -2.46 -1.27
N HIS A 50 9.30 -1.74 -1.77
CA HIS A 50 7.90 -1.87 -1.37
C HIS A 50 7.38 -3.30 -1.61
N GLU A 51 7.61 -3.85 -2.80
CA GLU A 51 7.21 -5.23 -3.14
C GLU A 51 7.90 -6.26 -2.21
N ALA A 52 9.19 -6.06 -1.90
CA ALA A 52 9.94 -6.94 -1.02
C ALA A 52 9.42 -6.87 0.43
N VAL A 53 9.09 -5.69 0.95
CA VAL A 53 8.48 -5.52 2.27
C VAL A 53 7.11 -6.20 2.34
N PHE A 54 6.26 -6.02 1.33
CA PHE A 54 4.95 -6.67 1.28
C PHE A 54 5.08 -8.20 1.25
N ARG A 55 6.00 -8.73 0.46
CA ARG A 55 6.26 -10.16 0.40
C ARG A 55 6.81 -10.70 1.72
N ALA A 56 7.74 -9.97 2.36
CA ALA A 56 8.28 -10.34 3.66
C ALA A 56 7.18 -10.45 4.71
N PHE A 57 6.29 -9.47 4.79
CA PHE A 57 5.21 -9.46 5.76
C PHE A 57 4.09 -10.44 5.42
N PHE A 58 3.47 -10.31 4.24
CA PHE A 58 2.25 -11.07 3.92
C PHE A 58 2.50 -12.51 3.48
N THR A 59 3.63 -12.80 2.82
CA THR A 59 3.92 -14.15 2.32
C THR A 59 4.80 -14.93 3.29
N TYR A 60 5.87 -14.29 3.78
CA TYR A 60 6.87 -14.96 4.63
C TYR A 60 6.67 -14.72 6.13
N CYS A 61 5.64 -13.97 6.52
CA CYS A 61 5.26 -13.69 7.91
C CYS A 61 6.43 -13.15 8.76
N ARG A 62 7.28 -12.32 8.14
CA ARG A 62 8.44 -11.73 8.82
C ARG A 62 8.03 -10.45 9.54
N ASP A 63 8.70 -10.17 10.66
CA ASP A 63 8.50 -8.93 11.39
C ASP A 63 9.17 -7.75 10.68
N ILE A 64 8.38 -6.96 9.95
CA ILE A 64 8.86 -5.72 9.30
C ILE A 64 9.06 -4.54 10.27
N GLY A 65 8.82 -4.74 11.55
CA GLY A 65 9.22 -3.81 12.63
C GLY A 65 10.67 -4.06 13.08
N ASP A 66 11.21 -5.24 12.80
CA ASP A 66 12.61 -5.57 13.10
C ASP A 66 13.55 -4.87 12.10
N ARG A 67 14.53 -4.14 12.65
CA ARG A 67 15.55 -3.45 11.86
C ARG A 67 16.39 -4.41 11.01
N ALA A 68 16.71 -5.59 11.54
CA ALA A 68 17.51 -6.57 10.80
C ALA A 68 16.79 -7.04 9.53
N VAL A 69 15.48 -7.29 9.62
CA VAL A 69 14.63 -7.64 8.48
C VAL A 69 14.59 -6.53 7.44
N ILE A 70 14.45 -5.27 7.88
CA ILE A 70 14.44 -4.11 6.97
C ILE A 70 15.78 -3.94 6.26
N LEU A 71 16.91 -4.09 6.96
CA LEU A 71 18.23 -3.98 6.35
C LEU A 71 18.53 -5.14 5.39
N GLU A 72 18.06 -6.34 5.67
CA GLU A 72 18.16 -7.47 4.74
C GLU A 72 17.37 -7.21 3.45
N ILE A 73 16.14 -6.74 3.57
CA ILE A 73 15.31 -6.36 2.41
C ILE A 73 16.01 -5.25 1.61
N ALA A 74 16.52 -4.21 2.27
CA ALA A 74 17.22 -3.11 1.63
C ALA A 74 18.45 -3.59 0.85
N ARG A 75 19.24 -4.48 1.44
CA ARG A 75 20.40 -5.11 0.77
C ARG A 75 19.97 -5.89 -0.47
N GLY A 76 18.89 -6.67 -0.36
CA GLY A 76 18.36 -7.49 -1.45
C GLY A 76 17.92 -6.68 -2.68
N VAL A 77 17.55 -5.41 -2.49
CA VAL A 77 17.17 -4.49 -3.57
C VAL A 77 18.29 -3.50 -3.96
N GLY A 78 19.49 -3.68 -3.40
CA GLY A 78 20.67 -2.88 -3.74
C GLY A 78 20.67 -1.48 -3.13
N LEU A 79 20.08 -1.28 -1.96
CA LEU A 79 20.18 -0.06 -1.18
C LEU A 79 21.43 -0.09 -0.27
N ASP A 80 22.01 1.08 -0.01
CA ASP A 80 23.06 1.23 0.97
C ASP A 80 22.50 1.05 2.39
N THR A 81 22.87 -0.07 3.02
CA THR A 81 22.39 -0.43 4.36
C THR A 81 23.03 0.39 5.47
N VAL A 82 24.23 0.95 5.26
CA VAL A 82 24.91 1.83 6.24
C VAL A 82 24.20 3.17 6.28
N ALA A 83 23.96 3.75 5.11
CA ALA A 83 23.21 5.00 5.00
C ALA A 83 21.78 4.84 5.53
N LEU A 84 21.09 3.74 5.20
CA LEU A 84 19.75 3.44 5.73
C LEU A 84 19.76 3.28 7.25
N THR A 85 20.76 2.60 7.82
CA THR A 85 20.89 2.45 9.29
C THR A 85 20.96 3.81 9.96
N THR A 86 21.82 4.69 9.46
CA THR A 86 21.95 6.06 9.97
C THR A 86 20.65 6.84 9.86
N ALA A 87 19.94 6.71 8.73
CA ALA A 87 18.66 7.38 8.50
C ALA A 87 17.59 6.92 9.50
N LEU A 88 17.51 5.61 9.77
CA LEU A 88 16.55 5.02 10.72
C LEU A 88 16.87 5.41 12.17
N GLU A 89 18.14 5.42 12.56
CA GLU A 89 18.58 5.81 13.92
C GLU A 89 18.27 7.27 14.22
N ARG A 90 18.44 8.13 13.22
CA ARG A 90 18.15 9.56 13.32
C ARG A 90 16.69 9.91 13.02
N SER A 91 15.86 8.93 12.68
CA SER A 91 14.45 9.11 12.27
C SER A 91 14.28 10.22 11.21
N ILE A 92 15.16 10.26 10.20
CA ILE A 92 15.23 11.34 9.20
C ILE A 92 13.91 11.49 8.45
N TYR A 93 13.22 10.36 8.16
CA TYR A 93 11.99 10.34 7.37
C TYR A 93 10.72 10.40 8.21
N LEU A 94 10.81 10.28 9.53
CA LEU A 94 9.65 10.29 10.42
C LEU A 94 8.80 11.57 10.30
N PRO A 95 9.40 12.79 10.24
CA PRO A 95 8.60 14.01 10.07
C PRO A 95 7.77 14.03 8.78
N ARG A 96 8.33 13.52 7.67
CA ARG A 96 7.62 13.41 6.39
C ARG A 96 6.41 12.45 6.50
N LEU A 97 6.59 11.29 7.12
CA LEU A 97 5.50 10.32 7.33
C LEU A 97 4.40 10.90 8.22
N GLN A 98 4.77 11.63 9.27
CA GLN A 98 3.81 12.31 10.15
C GLN A 98 3.03 13.39 9.40
N ALA A 99 3.70 14.21 8.59
CA ALA A 99 3.07 15.23 7.76
C ALA A 99 2.09 14.61 6.74
N THR A 100 2.49 13.53 6.06
CA THR A 100 1.63 12.80 5.12
C THR A 100 0.40 12.24 5.82
N THR A 101 0.57 11.64 7.00
CA THR A 101 -0.54 11.09 7.79
C THR A 101 -1.50 12.19 8.24
N LYS A 102 -0.95 13.33 8.70
CA LYS A 102 -1.76 14.50 9.09
C LYS A 102 -2.55 15.02 7.89
N ASN A 103 -1.92 15.17 6.75
CA ASN A 103 -2.56 15.63 5.51
C ASN A 103 -3.70 14.69 5.09
N ALA A 104 -3.47 13.37 5.10
CA ALA A 104 -4.52 12.40 4.79
C ALA A 104 -5.73 12.54 5.71
N LYS A 105 -5.52 12.69 7.03
CA LYS A 105 -6.61 12.90 8.01
C LYS A 105 -7.35 14.21 7.77
N THR A 106 -6.64 15.29 7.47
CA THR A 106 -7.24 16.61 7.17
C THR A 106 -8.12 16.55 5.92
N ASN A 107 -7.76 15.70 4.95
CA ASN A 107 -8.56 15.47 3.73
C ASN A 107 -9.66 14.39 3.93
N GLY A 108 -9.95 13.99 5.17
CA GLY A 108 -11.02 13.04 5.48
C GLY A 108 -10.69 11.57 5.22
N PHE A 109 -9.43 11.24 4.93
CA PHE A 109 -9.01 9.84 4.71
C PHE A 109 -8.72 9.18 6.06
N SER A 110 -9.70 8.42 6.56
CA SER A 110 -9.64 7.74 7.86
C SER A 110 -9.47 6.22 7.78
N ALA A 111 -9.51 5.67 6.58
CA ALA A 111 -9.43 4.23 6.35
C ALA A 111 -8.48 3.88 5.18
N ALA A 112 -7.96 2.65 5.21
CA ALA A 112 -7.18 2.06 4.12
C ALA A 112 -7.81 0.72 3.67
N PRO A 113 -7.89 0.48 2.36
CA PRO A 113 -7.55 1.39 1.27
C PRO A 113 -8.58 2.51 1.08
N THR A 114 -8.15 3.69 0.64
CA THR A 114 -9.02 4.75 0.14
C THR A 114 -8.63 5.07 -1.31
N PHE A 115 -9.61 5.08 -2.19
CA PHE A 115 -9.44 5.36 -3.62
C PHE A 115 -10.01 6.75 -3.89
N VAL A 116 -9.20 7.64 -4.43
CA VAL A 116 -9.65 8.96 -4.91
C VAL A 116 -9.83 8.85 -6.41
N ILE A 117 -11.05 9.09 -6.89
CA ILE A 117 -11.43 8.96 -8.30
C ILE A 117 -11.82 10.36 -8.78
N GLU A 118 -11.06 10.87 -9.75
CA GLU A 118 -11.33 12.16 -10.35
C GLU A 118 -12.74 12.19 -10.98
N GLY A 119 -13.49 13.26 -10.74
CA GLY A 119 -14.87 13.41 -11.20
C GLY A 119 -15.93 12.64 -10.35
N TYR A 120 -15.51 11.86 -9.36
CA TYR A 120 -16.43 11.13 -8.47
C TYR A 120 -16.26 11.48 -6.99
N GLY A 121 -15.00 11.52 -6.50
CA GLY A 121 -14.69 11.68 -5.10
C GLY A 121 -13.91 10.50 -4.52
N SER A 122 -14.16 10.14 -3.24
CA SER A 122 -13.43 9.06 -2.56
C SER A 122 -14.29 7.85 -2.25
N VAL A 123 -13.68 6.65 -2.36
CA VAL A 123 -14.26 5.36 -1.99
C VAL A 123 -13.37 4.71 -0.95
N SER A 124 -13.89 4.48 0.25
CA SER A 124 -13.14 3.85 1.35
C SER A 124 -13.42 2.36 1.42
N GLY A 125 -12.37 1.60 1.77
CA GLY A 125 -12.43 0.16 1.95
C GLY A 125 -12.29 -0.64 0.65
N ALA A 126 -12.05 -1.94 0.83
CA ALA A 126 -11.96 -2.90 -0.28
C ALA A 126 -13.38 -3.25 -0.77
N GLN A 127 -13.84 -2.53 -1.78
CA GLN A 127 -15.14 -2.75 -2.39
C GLN A 127 -15.09 -3.88 -3.44
N PRO A 128 -16.24 -4.52 -3.77
CA PRO A 128 -16.33 -5.44 -4.90
C PRO A 128 -15.94 -4.78 -6.21
N ILE A 129 -15.30 -5.54 -7.11
CA ILE A 129 -14.82 -5.01 -8.40
C ILE A 129 -15.97 -4.38 -9.23
N ASP A 130 -17.18 -4.90 -9.13
CA ASP A 130 -18.33 -4.36 -9.86
C ASP A 130 -18.77 -2.99 -9.36
N THR A 131 -18.49 -2.66 -8.08
CA THR A 131 -18.68 -1.31 -7.55
C THR A 131 -17.77 -0.33 -8.27
N PHE A 132 -16.46 -0.65 -8.38
CA PHE A 132 -15.52 0.19 -9.13
C PHE A 132 -15.88 0.33 -10.61
N ARG A 133 -16.28 -0.78 -11.25
CA ARG A 133 -16.72 -0.74 -12.65
C ARG A 133 -17.92 0.19 -12.87
N LYS A 134 -18.91 0.17 -11.96
CA LYS A 134 -20.05 1.08 -12.03
C LYS A 134 -19.65 2.54 -11.87
N ILE A 135 -18.78 2.82 -10.90
CA ILE A 135 -18.27 4.18 -10.64
C ILE A 135 -17.53 4.70 -11.87
N LEU A 136 -16.56 3.94 -12.39
CA LEU A 136 -15.75 4.36 -13.53
C LEU A 136 -16.60 4.60 -14.78
N ARG A 137 -17.56 3.72 -15.09
CA ARG A 137 -18.51 3.94 -16.19
C ARG A 137 -19.36 5.19 -15.99
N GLY A 138 -19.72 5.52 -14.74
CA GLY A 138 -20.44 6.75 -14.41
C GLY A 138 -19.61 7.99 -14.69
N VAL A 139 -18.34 7.98 -14.33
CA VAL A 139 -17.39 9.07 -14.57
C VAL A 139 -17.15 9.25 -16.08
N GLU A 140 -16.92 8.17 -16.84
CA GLU A 140 -16.73 8.22 -18.29
C GLU A 140 -17.90 8.88 -19.02
N LYS A 141 -19.14 8.59 -18.64
CA LYS A 141 -20.33 9.21 -19.23
C LYS A 141 -20.43 10.71 -18.95
N VAL A 142 -19.94 11.16 -17.82
CA VAL A 142 -19.94 12.58 -17.44
C VAL A 142 -18.81 13.34 -18.15
N THR A 143 -17.62 12.70 -18.24
CA THR A 143 -16.42 13.35 -18.85
C THR A 143 -16.40 13.26 -20.37
N ASN A 144 -17.12 12.28 -20.96
CA ASN A 144 -17.20 12.08 -22.39
C ASN A 144 -18.67 11.77 -22.79
N PRO A 145 -19.58 12.77 -22.72
CA PRO A 145 -20.98 12.57 -23.08
C PRO A 145 -21.09 12.12 -24.54
N GLU A 146 -21.86 11.05 -24.78
CA GLU A 146 -22.18 10.65 -26.15
C GLU A 146 -22.75 11.85 -26.92
N PRO A 147 -22.31 12.09 -28.19
CA PRO A 147 -22.89 13.16 -28.99
C PRO A 147 -24.40 12.93 -29.09
N LEU A 148 -25.15 13.98 -28.77
CA LEU A 148 -26.63 13.97 -28.93
C LEU A 148 -26.93 13.45 -30.33
N ALA A 149 -27.60 12.30 -30.41
CA ALA A 149 -28.11 11.77 -31.67
C ALA A 149 -28.96 12.84 -32.29
N THR A 150 -28.50 13.41 -33.41
CA THR A 150 -29.28 14.35 -34.22
C THR A 150 -30.53 13.64 -34.65
N MET A 151 -31.64 13.95 -34.00
CA MET A 151 -32.96 13.54 -34.46
C MET A 151 -33.21 14.23 -35.82
N ASN A 152 -33.13 13.40 -36.86
CA ASN A 152 -33.65 13.78 -38.19
C ASN A 152 -35.16 13.61 -38.21
#